data_3d18000f9cfd4aa1ca26f20bf77801a6
#
_entry.id   3d18000f9cfd4aa1ca26f20bf77801a6
#
_cell.length_a   1.000
_cell.length_b   1.000
_cell.length_c   1.000
_cell.angle_alpha   90.00
_cell.angle_beta   90.00
_cell.angle_gamma   90.00
#
_symmetry.space_group_name_H-M   'P 1'
#
loop_
_entity.id
_entity.type
_entity.pdbx_description
1 polymer ?
#
loop_
_entity_poly.entity_id
_entity_poly.type
_entity_poly.pdbx_seq_one_letter_code
_entity_poly.pdbx_strand_id
1 'polypeptide(L)'
;MLPFHAINVTPKILVRMISPVLIFIIFSLLLISSSHAAVQDFCVADFTAPESPAGYACKKPADVTVDDFIFSGFRIPGNTSNFIKTGVIPAFAAEFPGVNGLGISMIRADVEVGGVVPLHTHPGGSEVLHVVKGKMLAGFISTANKVYIKTLEKGDIMVFPQGLLHFSLNAGRSRALLFVSFSSANPGFQLVPNALFQNDLPTEVIAATTFLDTAQIKKLKAILGGTG
;
A
#
# COMPACT_ATOMS: atom_id res chain seq x y z
N MET A 1 54.94 -41.28 -36.04
CA MET A 1 53.88 -41.78 -35.11
C MET A 1 54.29 -41.41 -33.68
N LEU A 2 53.66 -40.41 -33.14
CA LEU A 2 53.86 -40.00 -31.71
C LEU A 2 52.73 -40.62 -30.90
N PRO A 3 52.96 -41.17 -29.70
CA PRO A 3 51.91 -41.81 -28.92
C PRO A 3 51.08 -40.78 -28.20
N PHE A 4 49.76 -40.88 -28.35
CA PHE A 4 48.79 -40.16 -27.55
C PHE A 4 48.85 -40.62 -26.11
N HIS A 5 49.29 -39.75 -25.19
CA HIS A 5 49.12 -39.98 -23.75
C HIS A 5 47.72 -39.64 -23.33
N ALA A 6 46.90 -40.64 -23.04
CA ALA A 6 45.61 -40.47 -22.40
C ALA A 6 45.80 -39.92 -20.97
N ILE A 7 45.32 -38.73 -20.69
CA ILE A 7 45.28 -38.13 -19.36
C ILE A 7 44.22 -38.90 -18.55
N ASN A 8 44.67 -39.77 -17.67
CA ASN A 8 43.78 -40.52 -16.79
C ASN A 8 43.35 -39.64 -15.63
N VAL A 9 42.23 -38.94 -15.77
CA VAL A 9 41.64 -38.12 -14.71
C VAL A 9 41.02 -39.06 -13.68
N THR A 10 41.65 -39.17 -12.51
CA THR A 10 41.17 -40.04 -11.45
C THR A 10 39.82 -39.54 -10.91
N PRO A 11 38.82 -40.43 -10.65
CA PRO A 11 37.47 -40.04 -10.21
C PRO A 11 37.44 -39.20 -8.91
N LYS A 12 38.52 -39.26 -8.09
CA LYS A 12 38.65 -38.45 -6.87
C LYS A 12 38.80 -36.94 -7.14
N ILE A 13 39.37 -36.52 -8.27
CA ILE A 13 39.54 -35.10 -8.63
C ILE A 13 38.20 -34.55 -9.10
N LEU A 14 37.44 -35.34 -9.85
CA LEU A 14 36.10 -34.93 -10.36
C LEU A 14 35.09 -34.76 -9.23
N VAL A 15 35.08 -35.64 -8.22
CA VAL A 15 34.20 -35.56 -7.05
C VAL A 15 34.52 -34.35 -6.16
N ARG A 16 35.81 -34.00 -6.02
CA ARG A 16 36.23 -32.82 -5.22
C ARG A 16 35.86 -31.48 -5.92
N MET A 17 35.83 -31.44 -7.23
CA MET A 17 35.45 -30.21 -7.98
C MET A 17 33.93 -30.02 -8.08
N ILE A 18 33.15 -31.10 -8.13
CA ILE A 18 31.70 -31.06 -8.22
C ILE A 18 31.08 -30.68 -6.86
N SER A 19 31.65 -31.15 -5.76
CA SER A 19 31.11 -30.93 -4.41
C SER A 19 30.87 -29.44 -4.03
N PRO A 20 31.86 -28.53 -4.16
CA PRO A 20 31.63 -27.12 -3.80
C PRO A 20 30.69 -26.41 -4.73
N VAL A 21 30.66 -26.74 -6.02
CA VAL A 21 29.72 -26.17 -7.01
C VAL A 21 28.30 -26.66 -6.72
N LEU A 22 28.13 -27.94 -6.42
CA LEU A 22 26.84 -28.51 -6.06
C LEU A 22 26.31 -27.90 -4.75
N ILE A 23 27.16 -27.74 -3.74
CA ILE A 23 26.82 -27.06 -2.48
C ILE A 23 26.40 -25.59 -2.74
N PHE A 24 27.15 -24.88 -3.57
CA PHE A 24 26.83 -23.50 -3.92
C PHE A 24 25.49 -23.38 -4.68
N ILE A 25 25.23 -24.30 -5.63
CA ILE A 25 23.94 -24.35 -6.35
C ILE A 25 22.79 -24.66 -5.40
N ILE A 26 22.94 -25.64 -4.50
CA ILE A 26 21.90 -25.97 -3.50
C ILE A 26 21.68 -24.78 -2.56
N PHE A 27 22.73 -24.12 -2.10
CA PHE A 27 22.62 -22.94 -1.23
C PHE A 27 21.97 -21.77 -1.97
N SER A 28 22.31 -21.54 -3.23
CA SER A 28 21.66 -20.52 -4.07
C SER A 28 20.18 -20.81 -4.32
N LEU A 29 19.80 -22.06 -4.54
CA LEU A 29 18.40 -22.47 -4.69
C LEU A 29 17.60 -22.31 -3.39
N LEU A 30 18.22 -22.53 -2.22
CA LEU A 30 17.59 -22.29 -0.92
C LEU A 30 17.39 -20.79 -0.62
N LEU A 31 18.20 -19.91 -1.21
CA LEU A 31 18.06 -18.45 -1.05
C LEU A 31 17.00 -17.85 -1.98
N ILE A 32 16.52 -18.59 -3.00
CA ILE A 32 15.50 -18.10 -3.95
C ILE A 32 14.06 -18.40 -3.46
N SER A 33 13.90 -19.14 -2.36
CA SER A 33 12.57 -19.31 -1.77
C SER A 33 12.11 -17.99 -1.15
N SER A 34 11.41 -17.16 -1.93
CA SER A 34 10.57 -16.12 -1.39
C SER A 34 9.49 -16.81 -0.54
N SER A 35 9.76 -16.89 0.76
CA SER A 35 8.76 -17.34 1.72
C SER A 35 7.66 -16.27 1.78
N HIS A 36 6.64 -16.42 0.95
CA HIS A 36 5.35 -15.84 1.26
C HIS A 36 4.84 -16.60 2.48
N ALA A 37 5.01 -16.04 3.67
CA ALA A 37 4.35 -16.53 4.86
C ALA A 37 2.84 -16.26 4.70
N ALA A 38 2.18 -17.09 3.91
CA ALA A 38 0.73 -17.09 3.83
C ALA A 38 0.20 -17.66 5.14
N VAL A 39 -0.75 -16.97 5.79
CA VAL A 39 -1.51 -17.57 6.88
C VAL A 39 -2.27 -18.77 6.32
N GLN A 40 -2.25 -19.90 7.04
CA GLN A 40 -2.87 -21.13 6.54
C GLN A 40 -4.38 -20.95 6.39
N ASP A 41 -5.08 -20.48 7.44
CA ASP A 41 -6.51 -20.18 7.41
C ASP A 41 -6.75 -18.70 7.71
N PHE A 42 -6.31 -18.23 8.88
CA PHE A 42 -6.43 -16.84 9.35
C PHE A 42 -5.36 -16.52 10.39
N CYS A 43 -5.09 -15.23 10.59
CA CYS A 43 -4.31 -14.69 11.67
C CYS A 43 -5.01 -13.44 12.21
N VAL A 44 -6.05 -13.63 13.00
CA VAL A 44 -6.76 -12.50 13.64
C VAL A 44 -5.80 -11.71 14.51
N ALA A 45 -5.77 -10.38 14.34
CA ALA A 45 -4.86 -9.51 15.08
C ALA A 45 -5.10 -9.59 16.59
N ASP A 46 -4.02 -9.83 17.34
CA ASP A 46 -3.98 -9.72 18.80
C ASP A 46 -3.46 -8.33 19.19
N PHE A 47 -4.36 -7.43 19.55
CA PHE A 47 -4.02 -6.07 19.97
C PHE A 47 -3.43 -5.98 21.39
N THR A 48 -3.36 -7.09 22.14
CA THR A 48 -2.69 -7.15 23.43
C THR A 48 -1.18 -7.39 23.31
N ALA A 49 -0.74 -7.88 22.17
CA ALA A 49 0.67 -8.07 21.80
C ALA A 49 1.22 -6.82 21.08
N PRO A 50 2.54 -6.55 21.16
CA PRO A 50 3.16 -5.46 20.39
C PRO A 50 2.96 -5.64 18.88
N GLU A 51 2.66 -4.54 18.18
CA GLU A 51 2.70 -4.49 16.73
C GLU A 51 4.15 -4.58 16.24
N SER A 52 4.36 -5.25 15.11
CA SER A 52 5.65 -5.37 14.44
C SER A 52 5.58 -4.80 13.01
N PRO A 53 6.72 -4.54 12.34
CA PRO A 53 6.73 -4.14 10.94
C PRO A 53 6.06 -5.16 9.99
N ALA A 54 5.89 -6.42 10.42
CA ALA A 54 5.18 -7.46 9.68
C ALA A 54 3.67 -7.51 9.97
N GLY A 55 3.15 -6.64 10.82
CA GLY A 55 1.77 -6.58 11.28
C GLY A 55 1.59 -7.08 12.73
N TYR A 56 0.37 -7.41 13.08
CA TYR A 56 0.01 -7.86 14.43
C TYR A 56 0.29 -9.36 14.61
N ALA A 57 0.61 -9.76 15.85
CA ALA A 57 0.63 -11.16 16.26
C ALA A 57 -0.77 -11.77 16.11
N CYS A 58 -0.85 -13.09 15.93
CA CYS A 58 -2.14 -13.79 15.83
C CYS A 58 -2.72 -14.07 17.22
N LYS A 59 -4.03 -13.87 17.39
CA LYS A 59 -4.78 -14.46 18.52
C LYS A 59 -4.60 -15.98 18.56
N LYS A 60 -4.69 -16.57 19.74
CA LYS A 60 -4.80 -18.03 19.86
C LYS A 60 -6.10 -18.49 19.17
N PRO A 61 -6.09 -19.56 18.36
CA PRO A 61 -7.29 -20.04 17.66
C PRO A 61 -8.51 -20.26 18.55
N ALA A 62 -8.30 -20.65 19.82
CA ALA A 62 -9.37 -20.86 20.79
C ALA A 62 -10.07 -19.55 21.23
N ASP A 63 -9.42 -18.40 21.07
CA ASP A 63 -9.92 -17.09 21.46
C ASP A 63 -10.56 -16.33 20.27
N VAL A 64 -10.56 -16.93 19.07
CA VAL A 64 -11.12 -16.32 17.85
C VAL A 64 -12.61 -16.61 17.78
N THR A 65 -13.39 -15.59 17.45
CA THR A 65 -14.85 -15.68 17.32
C THR A 65 -15.30 -15.20 15.94
N VAL A 66 -16.56 -15.45 15.59
CA VAL A 66 -17.14 -14.94 14.32
C VAL A 66 -17.11 -13.42 14.24
N ASP A 67 -17.20 -12.73 15.38
CA ASP A 67 -17.20 -11.26 15.43
C ASP A 67 -15.85 -10.65 14.99
N ASP A 68 -14.75 -11.39 15.10
CA ASP A 68 -13.45 -10.97 14.60
C ASP A 68 -13.43 -10.83 13.07
N PHE A 69 -14.35 -11.49 12.36
CA PHE A 69 -14.48 -11.48 10.89
C PHE A 69 -15.60 -10.58 10.40
N ILE A 70 -16.18 -9.72 11.27
CA ILE A 70 -17.24 -8.79 10.93
C ILE A 70 -16.82 -7.37 11.24
N PHE A 71 -16.85 -6.48 10.23
CA PHE A 71 -16.63 -5.04 10.40
C PHE A 71 -17.92 -4.27 10.16
N SER A 72 -18.46 -3.63 11.20
CA SER A 72 -19.72 -2.88 11.13
C SER A 72 -19.54 -1.37 10.94
N GLY A 73 -18.31 -0.86 10.92
CA GLY A 73 -18.03 0.58 10.83
C GLY A 73 -18.58 1.24 9.56
N PHE A 74 -18.75 0.48 8.48
CA PHE A 74 -19.28 1.00 7.21
C PHE A 74 -20.78 1.33 7.25
N ARG A 75 -21.50 1.00 8.32
CA ARG A 75 -22.91 1.38 8.50
C ARG A 75 -23.09 2.89 8.70
N ILE A 76 -22.06 3.57 9.23
CA ILE A 76 -22.08 5.00 9.52
C ILE A 76 -21.31 5.74 8.43
N PRO A 77 -21.85 6.83 7.86
CA PRO A 77 -21.11 7.67 6.91
C PRO A 77 -19.90 8.33 7.55
N GLY A 78 -18.82 8.50 6.76
CA GLY A 78 -17.66 9.26 7.17
C GLY A 78 -17.96 10.74 7.41
N ASN A 79 -17.26 11.36 8.35
CA ASN A 79 -17.38 12.79 8.63
C ASN A 79 -16.70 13.61 7.53
N THR A 80 -17.50 14.33 6.77
CA THR A 80 -17.07 15.21 5.67
C THR A 80 -16.90 16.67 6.07
N SER A 81 -17.10 17.02 7.36
CA SER A 81 -16.96 18.38 7.89
C SER A 81 -15.49 18.74 8.11
N ASN A 82 -14.71 18.75 7.03
CA ASN A 82 -13.28 19.10 7.01
C ASN A 82 -12.95 19.85 5.71
N PHE A 83 -11.74 20.39 5.60
CA PHE A 83 -11.37 21.24 4.46
C PHE A 83 -11.32 20.51 3.11
N ILE A 84 -11.05 19.18 3.10
CA ILE A 84 -11.10 18.36 1.89
C ILE A 84 -12.49 17.83 1.58
N LYS A 85 -13.47 18.02 2.46
CA LYS A 85 -14.88 17.58 2.33
C LYS A 85 -15.00 16.08 2.05
N THR A 86 -14.11 15.29 2.62
CA THR A 86 -14.05 13.82 2.45
C THR A 86 -13.96 13.17 3.81
N GLY A 87 -14.82 12.18 4.07
CA GLY A 87 -14.79 11.33 5.24
C GLY A 87 -14.41 9.91 4.86
N VAL A 88 -13.34 9.38 5.46
CA VAL A 88 -12.84 8.03 5.23
C VAL A 88 -13.01 7.20 6.49
N ILE A 89 -13.50 5.97 6.34
CA ILE A 89 -13.59 4.96 7.39
C ILE A 89 -12.75 3.78 6.92
N PRO A 90 -11.59 3.51 7.56
CA PRO A 90 -10.76 2.36 7.24
C PRO A 90 -11.32 1.08 7.89
N ALA A 91 -11.08 -0.04 7.22
CA ALA A 91 -11.19 -1.40 7.73
C ALA A 91 -9.86 -2.11 7.40
N PHE A 92 -8.77 -1.58 7.92
CA PHE A 92 -7.43 -2.15 7.87
C PHE A 92 -7.25 -3.10 9.06
N ALA A 93 -6.10 -3.77 9.15
CA ALA A 93 -5.85 -4.70 10.26
C ALA A 93 -5.98 -4.06 11.65
N ALA A 94 -5.74 -2.75 11.77
CA ALA A 94 -5.90 -2.00 13.01
C ALA A 94 -7.36 -1.82 13.46
N GLU A 95 -8.30 -1.71 12.52
CA GLU A 95 -9.73 -1.55 12.80
C GLU A 95 -10.53 -2.84 12.60
N PHE A 96 -10.02 -3.74 11.77
CA PHE A 96 -10.65 -4.99 11.40
C PHE A 96 -9.66 -6.16 11.58
N PRO A 97 -9.58 -6.75 12.78
CA PRO A 97 -8.56 -7.73 13.13
C PRO A 97 -8.57 -8.97 12.22
N GLY A 98 -9.73 -9.33 11.66
CA GLY A 98 -9.89 -10.51 10.79
C GLY A 98 -9.12 -10.43 9.49
N VAL A 99 -8.75 -9.24 8.99
CA VAL A 99 -7.97 -9.09 7.73
C VAL A 99 -6.46 -9.18 7.93
N ASN A 100 -5.98 -9.25 9.18
CA ASN A 100 -4.54 -9.32 9.45
C ASN A 100 -3.91 -10.51 8.74
N GLY A 101 -2.85 -10.26 7.96
CA GLY A 101 -2.12 -11.27 7.21
C GLY A 101 -2.83 -11.83 5.96
N LEU A 102 -4.08 -11.40 5.65
CA LEU A 102 -4.82 -11.90 4.49
C LEU A 102 -4.52 -11.17 3.18
N GLY A 103 -3.76 -10.07 3.22
CA GLY A 103 -3.42 -9.30 2.03
C GLY A 103 -4.61 -8.54 1.42
N ILE A 104 -5.65 -8.30 2.18
CA ILE A 104 -6.82 -7.52 1.75
C ILE A 104 -7.25 -6.54 2.84
N SER A 105 -7.84 -5.44 2.43
CA SER A 105 -8.55 -4.50 3.30
C SER A 105 -9.50 -3.62 2.49
N MET A 106 -10.29 -2.81 3.17
CA MET A 106 -11.23 -1.89 2.53
C MET A 106 -11.31 -0.57 3.26
N ILE A 107 -11.79 0.46 2.55
CA ILE A 107 -12.32 1.68 3.15
C ILE A 107 -13.70 2.00 2.59
N ARG A 108 -14.48 2.74 3.37
CA ARG A 108 -15.61 3.53 2.90
C ARG A 108 -15.16 4.99 2.79
N ALA A 109 -15.44 5.65 1.67
CA ALA A 109 -15.24 7.09 1.51
C ALA A 109 -16.56 7.78 1.13
N ASP A 110 -16.90 8.78 1.90
CA ASP A 110 -18.02 9.70 1.63
C ASP A 110 -17.42 11.05 1.20
N VAL A 111 -17.79 11.53 0.01
CA VAL A 111 -17.19 12.72 -0.61
C VAL A 111 -18.27 13.73 -0.97
N GLU A 112 -18.27 14.89 -0.32
CA GLU A 112 -19.20 15.97 -0.63
C GLU A 112 -18.94 16.58 -2.01
N VAL A 113 -19.87 17.37 -2.50
CA VAL A 113 -19.70 18.12 -3.76
C VAL A 113 -18.46 19.00 -3.68
N GLY A 114 -17.53 18.82 -4.64
CA GLY A 114 -16.23 19.47 -4.63
C GLY A 114 -15.26 18.96 -3.57
N GLY A 115 -15.60 17.87 -2.89
CA GLY A 115 -14.69 17.17 -2.00
C GLY A 115 -13.62 16.41 -2.77
N VAL A 116 -12.44 16.21 -2.14
CA VAL A 116 -11.28 15.63 -2.79
C VAL A 116 -10.61 14.58 -1.91
N VAL A 117 -10.04 13.55 -2.53
CA VAL A 117 -8.92 12.79 -1.98
C VAL A 117 -7.68 13.31 -2.70
N PRO A 118 -6.82 14.10 -2.03
CA PRO A 118 -5.66 14.73 -2.68
C PRO A 118 -4.70 13.71 -3.28
N LEU A 119 -3.74 14.16 -4.08
CA LEU A 119 -2.66 13.31 -4.58
C LEU A 119 -1.99 12.54 -3.45
N HIS A 120 -1.97 11.21 -3.58
CA HIS A 120 -1.43 10.29 -2.59
C HIS A 120 -0.95 9.00 -3.24
N THR A 121 -0.36 8.15 -2.44
CA THR A 121 0.07 6.80 -2.84
C THR A 121 -0.18 5.80 -1.71
N HIS A 122 -0.36 4.55 -2.09
CA HIS A 122 -0.37 3.39 -1.19
C HIS A 122 0.90 2.55 -1.44
N PRO A 123 1.96 2.71 -0.61
CA PRO A 123 3.22 1.99 -0.83
C PRO A 123 3.09 0.47 -0.67
N GLY A 124 2.15 0.01 0.16
CA GLY A 124 1.99 -1.39 0.54
C GLY A 124 0.91 -2.16 -0.23
N GLY A 125 0.19 -1.54 -1.19
CA GLY A 125 -0.87 -2.26 -1.91
C GLY A 125 -1.39 -1.54 -3.14
N SER A 126 -1.96 -2.30 -4.05
CA SER A 126 -2.78 -1.77 -5.14
C SER A 126 -4.20 -1.49 -4.63
N GLU A 127 -4.87 -0.55 -5.27
CA GLU A 127 -6.21 -0.10 -4.91
C GLU A 127 -7.21 -0.38 -6.05
N VAL A 128 -8.44 -0.76 -5.67
CA VAL A 128 -9.59 -0.78 -6.58
C VAL A 128 -10.68 0.11 -5.98
N LEU A 129 -10.94 1.24 -6.64
CA LEU A 129 -12.02 2.17 -6.29
C LEU A 129 -13.30 1.76 -7.01
N HIS A 130 -14.42 1.67 -6.27
CA HIS A 130 -15.75 1.44 -6.80
C HIS A 130 -16.69 2.60 -6.47
N VAL A 131 -17.30 3.22 -7.48
CA VAL A 131 -18.28 4.28 -7.32
C VAL A 131 -19.66 3.66 -7.06
N VAL A 132 -20.10 3.67 -5.80
CA VAL A 132 -21.42 3.14 -5.39
C VAL A 132 -22.52 4.16 -5.65
N LYS A 133 -22.20 5.45 -5.45
CA LYS A 133 -23.13 6.58 -5.66
C LYS A 133 -22.35 7.82 -6.06
N GLY A 134 -22.94 8.63 -6.95
CA GLY A 134 -22.38 9.91 -7.38
C GLY A 134 -21.52 9.81 -8.63
N LYS A 135 -20.66 10.79 -8.84
CA LYS A 135 -19.78 10.92 -10.00
C LYS A 135 -18.42 11.44 -9.53
N MET A 136 -17.35 10.72 -9.87
CA MET A 136 -15.99 11.04 -9.46
C MET A 136 -15.10 11.29 -10.67
N LEU A 137 -14.28 12.33 -10.63
CA LEU A 137 -13.10 12.44 -11.49
C LEU A 137 -11.95 11.77 -10.74
N ALA A 138 -11.37 10.74 -11.32
CA ALA A 138 -10.30 9.99 -10.70
C ALA A 138 -9.16 9.72 -11.71
N GLY A 139 -7.94 9.54 -11.21
CA GLY A 139 -6.82 9.28 -12.09
C GLY A 139 -5.52 9.00 -11.34
N PHE A 140 -4.54 8.48 -12.09
CA PHE A 140 -3.19 8.22 -11.60
C PHE A 140 -2.13 8.64 -12.62
N ILE A 141 -0.89 8.76 -12.14
CA ILE A 141 0.28 9.15 -12.93
C ILE A 141 1.25 7.97 -12.95
N SER A 142 1.62 7.49 -14.14
CA SER A 142 2.61 6.41 -14.27
C SER A 142 4.04 6.91 -14.06
N THR A 143 4.99 6.00 -13.88
CA THR A 143 6.44 6.33 -13.81
C THR A 143 6.99 6.97 -15.07
N ALA A 144 6.31 6.82 -16.21
CA ALA A 144 6.60 7.54 -17.47
C ALA A 144 5.94 8.92 -17.54
N ASN A 145 5.43 9.45 -16.43
CA ASN A 145 4.70 10.72 -16.32
C ASN A 145 3.44 10.81 -17.19
N LYS A 146 2.90 9.66 -17.62
CA LYS A 146 1.64 9.63 -18.36
C LYS A 146 0.47 9.67 -17.38
N VAL A 147 -0.47 10.59 -17.61
CA VAL A 147 -1.69 10.75 -16.81
C VAL A 147 -2.81 9.88 -17.39
N TYR A 148 -3.42 9.07 -16.53
CA TYR A 148 -4.62 8.30 -16.80
C TYR A 148 -5.75 8.86 -15.94
N ILE A 149 -6.67 9.59 -16.55
CA ILE A 149 -7.75 10.30 -15.86
C ILE A 149 -9.09 10.00 -16.54
N LYS A 150 -10.14 9.81 -15.74
CA LYS A 150 -11.49 9.51 -16.21
C LYS A 150 -12.53 10.01 -15.22
N THR A 151 -13.64 10.49 -15.75
CA THR A 151 -14.85 10.66 -14.95
C THR A 151 -15.54 9.31 -14.83
N LEU A 152 -15.72 8.86 -13.60
CA LEU A 152 -16.37 7.60 -13.23
C LEU A 152 -17.79 7.89 -12.78
N GLU A 153 -18.72 7.02 -13.16
CA GLU A 153 -20.13 7.06 -12.79
C GLU A 153 -20.48 5.91 -11.85
N LYS A 154 -21.68 5.93 -11.30
CA LYS A 154 -22.18 4.84 -10.45
C LYS A 154 -22.03 3.48 -11.16
N GLY A 155 -21.38 2.52 -10.50
CA GLY A 155 -21.09 1.19 -11.00
C GLY A 155 -19.70 1.04 -11.63
N ASP A 156 -19.03 2.15 -11.98
CA ASP A 156 -17.66 2.06 -12.49
C ASP A 156 -16.67 1.68 -11.40
N ILE A 157 -15.64 0.96 -11.83
CA ILE A 157 -14.46 0.66 -11.01
C ILE A 157 -13.20 1.18 -11.71
N MET A 158 -12.21 1.59 -10.91
CA MET A 158 -10.89 1.98 -11.40
C MET A 158 -9.80 1.37 -10.53
N VAL A 159 -8.75 0.83 -11.16
CA VAL A 159 -7.58 0.32 -10.44
C VAL A 159 -6.49 1.38 -10.37
N PHE A 160 -5.85 1.50 -9.20
CA PHE A 160 -4.63 2.27 -8.99
C PHE A 160 -3.51 1.31 -8.61
N PRO A 161 -2.48 1.17 -9.46
CA PRO A 161 -1.35 0.29 -9.17
C PRO A 161 -0.56 0.76 -7.95
N GLN A 162 -0.04 -0.20 -7.18
CA GLN A 162 0.76 0.04 -5.98
C GLN A 162 1.86 1.09 -6.21
N GLY A 163 1.98 2.03 -5.28
CA GLY A 163 3.03 3.04 -5.27
C GLY A 163 2.84 4.21 -6.25
N LEU A 164 1.88 4.14 -7.20
CA LEU A 164 1.65 5.24 -8.13
C LEU A 164 0.82 6.36 -7.49
N LEU A 165 1.19 7.60 -7.79
CA LEU A 165 0.43 8.77 -7.36
C LEU A 165 -0.93 8.81 -8.03
N HIS A 166 -1.99 8.95 -7.23
CA HIS A 166 -3.36 9.00 -7.70
C HIS A 166 -4.22 9.96 -6.85
N PHE A 167 -5.40 10.26 -7.34
CA PHE A 167 -6.32 11.20 -6.72
C PHE A 167 -7.75 10.91 -7.13
N SER A 168 -8.70 11.42 -6.36
CA SER A 168 -10.09 11.51 -6.79
C SER A 168 -10.76 12.77 -6.27
N LEU A 169 -11.75 13.28 -7.01
CA LEU A 169 -12.57 14.40 -6.59
C LEU A 169 -14.03 14.18 -7.00
N ASN A 170 -14.96 14.67 -6.21
CA ASN A 170 -16.38 14.63 -6.56
C ASN A 170 -16.70 15.69 -7.59
N ALA A 171 -16.84 15.27 -8.86
CA ALA A 171 -17.22 16.11 -10.00
C ALA A 171 -18.74 16.11 -10.26
N GLY A 172 -19.52 15.47 -9.38
CA GLY A 172 -20.98 15.40 -9.46
C GLY A 172 -21.67 16.58 -8.79
N ARG A 173 -23.01 16.48 -8.75
CA ARG A 173 -23.90 17.48 -8.12
C ARG A 173 -24.48 16.99 -6.78
N SER A 174 -24.04 15.85 -6.29
CA SER A 174 -24.46 15.25 -5.02
C SER A 174 -23.29 14.57 -4.35
N ARG A 175 -23.45 14.30 -3.05
CA ARG A 175 -22.48 13.48 -2.29
C ARG A 175 -22.24 12.16 -2.97
N ALA A 176 -20.99 11.77 -3.09
CA ALA A 176 -20.56 10.48 -3.60
C ALA A 176 -20.28 9.50 -2.44
N LEU A 177 -20.49 8.21 -2.72
CA LEU A 177 -20.11 7.09 -1.87
C LEU A 177 -19.22 6.16 -2.66
N LEU A 178 -18.07 5.87 -2.11
CA LEU A 178 -17.08 4.94 -2.67
C LEU A 178 -16.83 3.80 -1.69
N PHE A 179 -16.64 2.61 -2.21
CA PHE A 179 -15.89 1.56 -1.55
C PHE A 179 -14.59 1.34 -2.27
N VAL A 180 -13.53 1.19 -1.49
CA VAL A 180 -12.18 1.00 -2.00
C VAL A 180 -11.59 -0.23 -1.36
N SER A 181 -11.06 -1.14 -2.19
CA SER A 181 -10.42 -2.38 -1.75
C SER A 181 -8.94 -2.33 -2.03
N PHE A 182 -8.14 -2.94 -1.17
CA PHE A 182 -6.67 -2.97 -1.29
C PHE A 182 -6.15 -4.40 -1.30
N SER A 183 -5.04 -4.61 -1.99
CA SER A 183 -4.26 -5.86 -1.98
C SER A 183 -3.27 -5.92 -0.81
N SER A 184 -3.67 -5.40 0.35
CA SER A 184 -2.87 -5.36 1.58
C SER A 184 -3.79 -5.20 2.78
N ALA A 185 -3.46 -5.84 3.92
CA ALA A 185 -4.15 -5.60 5.18
C ALA A 185 -3.83 -4.23 5.79
N ASN A 186 -2.70 -3.62 5.39
CA ASN A 186 -2.29 -2.27 5.75
C ASN A 186 -1.54 -1.64 4.55
N PRO A 187 -2.26 -1.01 3.58
CA PRO A 187 -1.67 -0.51 2.34
C PRO A 187 -0.74 0.69 2.52
N GLY A 188 -0.74 1.32 3.70
CA GLY A 188 -0.14 2.62 3.91
C GLY A 188 -0.93 3.73 3.21
N PHE A 189 -0.69 4.97 3.61
CA PHE A 189 -1.34 6.14 3.01
C PHE A 189 -0.42 7.35 3.12
N GLN A 190 0.13 7.80 1.99
CA GLN A 190 1.03 8.94 1.95
C GLN A 190 0.45 10.05 1.08
N LEU A 191 -0.14 11.06 1.71
CA LEU A 191 -0.61 12.27 1.05
C LEU A 191 0.58 13.15 0.65
N VAL A 192 0.69 13.51 -0.63
CA VAL A 192 1.79 14.36 -1.13
C VAL A 192 1.85 15.72 -0.43
N PRO A 193 0.73 16.46 -0.25
CA PRO A 193 0.77 17.72 0.48
C PRO A 193 1.27 17.57 1.92
N ASN A 194 0.83 16.51 2.61
CA ASN A 194 1.23 16.26 4.00
C ASN A 194 2.70 15.81 4.08
N ALA A 195 3.13 14.94 3.16
CA ALA A 195 4.51 14.46 3.10
C ALA A 195 5.52 15.58 2.85
N LEU A 196 5.12 16.64 2.14
CA LEU A 196 5.98 17.80 1.87
C LEU A 196 5.87 18.89 2.94
N PHE A 197 4.69 19.11 3.52
CA PHE A 197 4.44 20.34 4.30
C PHE A 197 3.90 20.09 5.73
N GLN A 198 3.59 18.86 6.13
CA GLN A 198 3.06 18.56 7.47
C GLN A 198 4.12 17.89 8.36
N ASN A 199 5.33 18.35 8.31
CA ASN A 199 6.45 17.80 9.11
C ASN A 199 7.53 18.86 9.32
N ASP A 200 8.67 18.45 9.89
CA ASP A 200 9.82 19.29 10.20
C ASP A 200 10.92 19.29 9.11
N LEU A 201 10.65 18.75 7.90
CA LEU A 201 11.60 18.82 6.80
C LEU A 201 11.97 20.29 6.52
N PRO A 202 13.26 20.68 6.52
CA PRO A 202 13.66 22.09 6.36
C PRO A 202 13.11 22.73 5.09
N THR A 203 12.65 23.98 5.21
CA THR A 203 12.09 24.75 4.09
C THR A 203 13.04 24.83 2.90
N GLU A 204 14.36 24.97 3.15
CA GLU A 204 15.41 25.06 2.14
C GLU A 204 15.56 23.74 1.36
N VAL A 205 15.37 22.60 2.03
CA VAL A 205 15.41 21.28 1.39
C VAL A 205 14.21 21.10 0.45
N ILE A 206 13.01 21.50 0.91
CA ILE A 206 11.81 21.46 0.07
C ILE A 206 11.99 22.37 -1.15
N ALA A 207 12.47 23.62 -0.96
CA ALA A 207 12.70 24.55 -2.06
C ALA A 207 13.68 23.98 -3.10
N ALA A 208 14.80 23.42 -2.64
CA ALA A 208 15.83 22.87 -3.52
C ALA A 208 15.36 21.64 -4.30
N THR A 209 14.47 20.82 -3.73
CA THR A 209 14.03 19.53 -4.32
C THR A 209 12.72 19.61 -5.09
N THR A 210 11.90 20.63 -4.85
CA THR A 210 10.60 20.82 -5.52
C THR A 210 10.56 22.03 -6.45
N PHE A 211 11.57 22.89 -6.40
CA PHE A 211 11.65 24.18 -7.12
C PHE A 211 10.56 25.17 -6.73
N LEU A 212 9.88 24.96 -5.59
CA LEU A 212 8.86 25.87 -5.08
C LEU A 212 9.51 27.06 -4.39
N ASP A 213 8.81 28.20 -4.45
CA ASP A 213 9.21 29.42 -3.73
C ASP A 213 9.12 29.23 -2.20
N THR A 214 10.12 29.73 -1.47
CA THR A 214 10.22 29.63 -0.01
C THR A 214 8.99 30.22 0.71
N ALA A 215 8.41 31.32 0.20
CA ALA A 215 7.23 31.93 0.80
C ALA A 215 5.98 31.04 0.63
N GLN A 216 5.85 30.37 -0.51
CA GLN A 216 4.79 29.38 -0.74
C GLN A 216 4.93 28.17 0.19
N ILE A 217 6.15 27.65 0.38
CA ILE A 217 6.41 26.53 1.29
C ILE A 217 6.03 26.90 2.71
N LYS A 218 6.48 28.04 3.22
CA LYS A 218 6.14 28.53 4.57
C LYS A 218 4.64 28.70 4.75
N LYS A 219 3.93 29.21 3.75
CA LYS A 219 2.46 29.34 3.75
C LYS A 219 1.79 27.96 3.84
N LEU A 220 2.25 26.96 3.06
CA LEU A 220 1.67 25.61 3.06
C LEU A 220 1.98 24.89 4.39
N LYS A 221 3.17 25.01 4.93
CA LYS A 221 3.52 24.50 6.26
C LYS A 221 2.62 25.09 7.34
N ALA A 222 2.39 26.40 7.34
CA ALA A 222 1.50 27.06 8.30
C ALA A 222 0.06 26.55 8.22
N ILE A 223 -0.43 26.24 7.02
CA ILE A 223 -1.79 25.70 6.80
C ILE A 223 -1.90 24.24 7.25
N LEU A 224 -0.86 23.43 6.97
CA LEU A 224 -0.88 21.97 7.20
C LEU A 224 -0.28 21.57 8.55
N GLY A 225 0.31 22.51 9.31
CA GLY A 225 0.85 22.26 10.65
C GLY A 225 2.28 21.76 10.66
N GLY A 226 3.06 22.01 9.60
CA GLY A 226 4.48 21.69 9.57
C GLY A 226 5.37 22.78 10.18
N THR A 227 6.60 22.40 10.48
CA THR A 227 7.68 23.24 11.04
C THR A 227 8.94 23.11 10.18
N GLY A 228 10.01 23.87 10.45
CA GLY A 228 11.29 23.81 9.72
C GLY A 228 11.46 24.83 8.60
#